data_2e48c2adf4f4f597d58d2a9ca001a0a5
#
_entry.id   2e48c2adf4f4f597d58d2a9ca001a0a5
#
_cell.length_a   1.000
_cell.length_b   1.000
_cell.length_c   1.000
_cell.angle_alpha   90.00
_cell.angle_beta   90.00
_cell.angle_gamma   90.00
#
_symmetry.space_group_name_H-M   'P 1'
#
loop_
_entity.id
_entity.type
_entity.pdbx_description
1 polymer ?
#
loop_
_entity_poly.entity_id
_entity_poly.type
_entity_poly.pdbx_seq_one_letter_code
_entity_poly.pdbx_strand_id
1 'polypeptide(L)'
;LMTTKPVKAFKLTSIAGAYWRGDSKNKMLQRIYGTAWADKKQLAEYLTRLEEAAKRDHRKIGKALDLYHMQEEAPGMVFWHNDGWTIFRELETFVRTKLKEYDYQEVKGPFMMDRVLWEKTGHWQNYGDLMFTTQSENREYAIKPMNCPGHVQIFNQGLKSYRDLPIRMAEFGSCHRNEPSGSLHGLMRVRGFT
;
A
#
# COMPACT_ATOMS: atom_id res chain seq x y z
N LEU A 1 -28.27 -13.77 10.92
CA LEU A 1 -28.72 -15.13 10.58
C LEU A 1 -29.86 -15.51 11.49
N MET A 2 -31.01 -15.84 10.92
CA MET A 2 -32.18 -16.32 11.69
C MET A 2 -32.04 -17.80 12.11
N THR A 3 -31.09 -18.53 11.52
CA THR A 3 -30.85 -19.95 11.85
C THR A 3 -29.42 -20.34 11.47
N THR A 4 -28.83 -21.27 12.22
CA THR A 4 -27.52 -21.87 11.95
C THR A 4 -27.61 -23.14 11.11
N LYS A 5 -28.82 -23.60 10.71
CA LYS A 5 -29.02 -24.83 9.93
C LYS A 5 -28.14 -24.99 8.69
N PRO A 6 -27.83 -23.91 7.91
CA PRO A 6 -26.94 -24.03 6.75
C PRO A 6 -25.47 -24.31 7.12
N VAL A 7 -25.05 -24.03 8.36
CA VAL A 7 -23.67 -24.20 8.78
C VAL A 7 -23.47 -25.66 9.24
N LYS A 8 -22.83 -26.45 8.38
CA LYS A 8 -22.56 -27.87 8.66
C LYS A 8 -21.13 -28.14 9.08
N ALA A 9 -20.21 -27.22 8.76
CA ALA A 9 -18.82 -27.32 9.14
C ALA A 9 -18.28 -25.92 9.51
N PHE A 10 -17.55 -25.82 10.59
CA PHE A 10 -16.90 -24.58 11.01
C PHE A 10 -15.56 -24.86 11.70
N LYS A 11 -14.70 -23.85 11.74
CA LYS A 11 -13.46 -23.87 12.51
C LYS A 11 -13.19 -22.49 13.09
N LEU A 12 -12.80 -22.43 14.35
CA LEU A 12 -12.25 -21.23 14.97
C LEU A 12 -10.80 -21.08 14.51
N THR A 13 -10.40 -19.92 14.06
CA THR A 13 -9.11 -19.68 13.39
C THR A 13 -8.13 -18.90 14.27
N SER A 14 -8.60 -17.90 15.01
CA SER A 14 -7.73 -17.07 15.84
C SER A 14 -8.51 -16.30 16.90
N ILE A 15 -7.76 -15.73 17.85
CA ILE A 15 -8.27 -14.80 18.86
C ILE A 15 -7.41 -13.56 18.80
N ALA A 16 -8.02 -12.36 18.89
CA ALA A 16 -7.34 -11.09 18.98
C ALA A 16 -8.04 -10.16 19.98
N GLY A 17 -7.29 -9.24 20.57
CA GLY A 17 -7.87 -8.12 21.31
C GLY A 17 -8.60 -7.18 20.37
N ALA A 18 -9.72 -6.62 20.80
CA ALA A 18 -10.44 -5.58 20.07
C ALA A 18 -11.14 -4.65 21.04
N TYR A 19 -10.95 -3.35 20.85
CA TYR A 19 -11.70 -2.36 21.63
C TYR A 19 -13.16 -2.32 21.19
N TRP A 20 -14.07 -2.19 22.15
CA TRP A 20 -15.49 -2.05 21.89
C TRP A 20 -15.74 -0.86 20.95
N ARG A 21 -16.44 -1.10 19.84
CA ARG A 21 -16.73 -0.12 18.77
C ARG A 21 -15.48 0.53 18.12
N GLY A 22 -14.31 -0.12 18.25
CA GLY A 22 -13.08 0.38 17.62
C GLY A 22 -12.42 1.57 18.33
N ASP A 23 -12.92 2.02 19.46
CA ASP A 23 -12.38 3.12 20.22
C ASP A 23 -11.46 2.58 21.34
N SER A 24 -10.19 2.98 21.34
CA SER A 24 -9.18 2.57 22.32
C SER A 24 -9.48 3.00 23.78
N LYS A 25 -10.38 3.95 23.98
CA LYS A 25 -10.86 4.38 25.30
C LYS A 25 -11.89 3.42 25.90
N ASN A 26 -12.48 2.56 25.09
CA ASN A 26 -13.47 1.58 25.51
C ASN A 26 -12.81 0.30 26.03
N LYS A 27 -13.60 -0.59 26.61
CA LYS A 27 -13.15 -1.88 27.10
C LYS A 27 -12.51 -2.71 25.98
N MET A 28 -11.36 -3.30 26.28
CA MET A 28 -10.77 -4.32 25.44
C MET A 28 -11.51 -5.63 25.61
N LEU A 29 -11.99 -6.20 24.51
CA LEU A 29 -12.68 -7.47 24.43
C LEU A 29 -11.82 -8.48 23.67
N GLN A 30 -12.15 -9.75 23.77
CA GLN A 30 -11.61 -10.80 22.91
C GLN A 30 -12.49 -10.96 21.68
N ARG A 31 -11.88 -10.85 20.51
CA ARG A 31 -12.53 -11.13 19.23
C ARG A 31 -12.11 -12.52 18.77
N ILE A 32 -13.08 -13.39 18.62
CA ILE A 32 -12.89 -14.75 18.14
C ILE A 32 -13.20 -14.77 16.65
N TYR A 33 -12.26 -15.22 15.85
CA TYR A 33 -12.41 -15.38 14.40
C TYR A 33 -12.69 -16.85 14.08
N GLY A 34 -13.50 -17.07 13.08
CA GLY A 34 -13.81 -18.39 12.58
C GLY A 34 -14.35 -18.34 11.16
N THR A 35 -14.43 -19.51 10.56
CA THR A 35 -15.03 -19.69 9.24
C THR A 35 -16.09 -20.79 9.30
N ALA A 36 -17.13 -20.67 8.46
CA ALA A 36 -18.25 -21.59 8.41
C ALA A 36 -18.62 -21.92 6.97
N TRP A 37 -18.90 -23.19 6.70
CA TRP A 37 -19.09 -23.75 5.37
C TRP A 37 -20.29 -24.68 5.31
N ALA A 38 -20.84 -24.89 4.11
CA ALA A 38 -21.97 -25.76 3.90
C ALA A 38 -21.65 -27.25 4.13
N ASP A 39 -20.41 -27.66 3.93
CA ASP A 39 -19.94 -29.02 4.14
C ASP A 39 -18.47 -29.09 4.56
N LYS A 40 -18.05 -30.28 5.02
CA LYS A 40 -16.68 -30.53 5.49
C LYS A 40 -15.64 -30.48 4.37
N LYS A 41 -16.00 -30.79 3.12
CA LYS A 41 -15.07 -30.76 2.01
C LYS A 41 -14.65 -29.35 1.69
N GLN A 42 -15.60 -28.40 1.59
CA GLN A 42 -15.31 -26.99 1.39
C GLN A 42 -14.45 -26.41 2.51
N LEU A 43 -14.73 -26.79 3.76
CA LEU A 43 -13.87 -26.37 4.88
C LEU A 43 -12.44 -26.91 4.74
N ALA A 44 -12.27 -28.20 4.39
CA ALA A 44 -10.95 -28.80 4.20
C ALA A 44 -10.18 -28.12 3.07
N GLU A 45 -10.80 -27.87 1.91
CA GLU A 45 -10.21 -27.15 0.79
C GLU A 45 -9.77 -25.72 1.19
N TYR A 46 -10.58 -25.04 1.98
CA TYR A 46 -10.23 -23.71 2.49
C TYR A 46 -9.02 -23.76 3.43
N LEU A 47 -8.98 -24.72 4.36
CA LEU A 47 -7.86 -24.87 5.29
C LEU A 47 -6.56 -25.22 4.56
N THR A 48 -6.62 -26.11 3.57
CA THR A 48 -5.47 -26.41 2.72
C THR A 48 -4.95 -25.17 1.98
N ARG A 49 -5.85 -24.34 1.46
CA ARG A 49 -5.45 -23.07 0.83
C ARG A 49 -4.77 -22.12 1.81
N LEU A 50 -5.23 -22.07 3.07
CA LEU A 50 -4.60 -21.24 4.12
C LEU A 50 -3.20 -21.75 4.45
N GLU A 51 -3.01 -23.07 4.56
CA GLU A 51 -1.70 -23.68 4.80
C GLU A 51 -0.73 -23.41 3.64
N GLU A 52 -1.19 -23.57 2.40
CA GLU A 52 -0.39 -23.25 1.21
C GLU A 52 -0.05 -21.76 1.13
N ALA A 53 -0.99 -20.87 1.46
CA ALA A 53 -0.73 -19.44 1.52
C ALA A 53 0.31 -19.08 2.60
N ALA A 54 0.27 -19.75 3.76
CA ALA A 54 1.24 -19.54 4.83
C ALA A 54 2.67 -19.97 4.45
N LYS A 55 2.81 -20.98 3.58
CA LYS A 55 4.12 -21.39 3.02
C LYS A 55 4.67 -20.35 2.05
N ARG A 56 3.79 -19.58 1.38
CA ARG A 56 4.14 -18.56 0.39
C ARG A 56 4.16 -17.14 0.99
N ASP A 57 4.22 -17.02 2.30
CA ASP A 57 4.31 -15.71 2.97
C ASP A 57 5.61 -15.01 2.57
N HIS A 58 5.47 -13.88 1.87
CA HIS A 58 6.60 -13.08 1.37
C HIS A 58 7.57 -12.63 2.47
N ARG A 59 7.11 -12.49 3.72
CA ARG A 59 7.96 -12.14 4.87
C ARG A 59 8.92 -13.27 5.24
N LYS A 60 8.47 -14.53 5.09
CA LYS A 60 9.31 -15.72 5.32
C LYS A 60 10.24 -15.96 4.14
N ILE A 61 9.69 -15.94 2.93
CA ILE A 61 10.46 -16.14 1.68
C ILE A 61 11.50 -15.04 1.52
N GLY A 62 11.12 -13.78 1.71
CA GLY A 62 12.03 -12.64 1.59
C GLY A 62 13.22 -12.73 2.54
N LYS A 63 12.99 -13.18 3.79
CA LYS A 63 14.06 -13.42 4.75
C LYS A 63 14.92 -14.64 4.36
N ALA A 64 14.30 -15.74 3.94
CA ALA A 64 15.01 -16.98 3.59
C ALA A 64 15.91 -16.81 2.35
N LEU A 65 15.50 -15.96 1.41
CA LEU A 65 16.24 -15.66 0.17
C LEU A 65 17.05 -14.37 0.25
N ASP A 66 17.14 -13.75 1.43
CA ASP A 66 17.87 -12.49 1.66
C ASP A 66 17.49 -11.36 0.67
N LEU A 67 16.17 -11.21 0.40
CA LEU A 67 15.70 -10.25 -0.60
C LEU A 67 15.59 -8.83 -0.05
N TYR A 68 15.22 -8.68 1.22
CA TYR A 68 15.02 -7.38 1.87
C TYR A 68 14.92 -7.52 3.40
N HIS A 69 15.07 -6.41 4.09
CA HIS A 69 14.69 -6.32 5.50
C HIS A 69 13.97 -5.02 5.83
N MET A 70 13.38 -4.95 7.01
CA MET A 70 12.82 -3.76 7.64
C MET A 70 13.41 -3.63 9.04
N GLN A 71 13.62 -2.41 9.52
CA GLN A 71 14.20 -2.13 10.83
C GLN A 71 13.53 -0.94 11.50
N GLU A 72 13.81 -0.75 12.78
CA GLU A 72 13.13 0.25 13.62
C GLU A 72 13.39 1.69 13.20
N GLU A 73 14.54 1.99 12.63
CA GLU A 73 14.90 3.33 12.18
C GLU A 73 14.13 3.78 10.92
N ALA A 74 13.51 2.83 10.20
CA ALA A 74 12.71 3.10 9.02
C ALA A 74 11.44 2.20 8.99
N PRO A 75 10.52 2.37 9.96
CA PRO A 75 9.37 1.48 10.10
C PRO A 75 8.44 1.58 8.90
N GLY A 76 8.18 0.44 8.26
CA GLY A 76 7.36 0.36 7.04
C GLY A 76 8.06 0.86 5.76
N MET A 77 9.38 1.01 5.80
CA MET A 77 10.22 1.30 4.62
C MET A 77 11.16 0.13 4.39
N VAL A 78 11.36 -0.24 3.13
CA VAL A 78 12.05 -1.47 2.75
C VAL A 78 13.51 -1.19 2.42
N PHE A 79 14.42 -1.94 3.04
CA PHE A 79 15.82 -2.01 2.63
C PHE A 79 15.97 -3.20 1.67
N TRP A 80 16.11 -2.92 0.39
CA TRP A 80 16.27 -3.93 -0.63
C TRP A 80 17.71 -4.44 -0.68
N HIS A 81 17.90 -5.76 -0.60
CA HIS A 81 19.17 -6.40 -0.84
C HIS A 81 19.39 -6.66 -2.33
N ASN A 82 20.57 -7.12 -2.71
CA ASN A 82 20.95 -7.26 -4.11
C ASN A 82 19.93 -8.07 -4.94
N ASP A 83 19.55 -9.24 -4.46
CA ASP A 83 18.64 -10.13 -5.21
C ASP A 83 17.20 -9.61 -5.21
N GLY A 84 16.76 -9.05 -4.08
CA GLY A 84 15.46 -8.38 -4.01
C GLY A 84 15.38 -7.16 -4.92
N TRP A 85 16.45 -6.35 -4.98
CA TRP A 85 16.52 -5.21 -5.88
C TRP A 85 16.57 -5.63 -7.36
N THR A 86 17.22 -6.75 -7.66
CA THR A 86 17.21 -7.33 -9.02
C THR A 86 15.80 -7.70 -9.45
N ILE A 87 15.05 -8.41 -8.60
CA ILE A 87 13.64 -8.74 -8.88
C ILE A 87 12.80 -7.47 -9.06
N PHE A 88 12.99 -6.47 -8.18
CA PHE A 88 12.28 -5.20 -8.28
C PHE A 88 12.51 -4.52 -9.63
N ARG A 89 13.76 -4.44 -10.09
CA ARG A 89 14.11 -3.83 -11.38
C ARG A 89 13.56 -4.59 -12.58
N GLU A 90 13.52 -5.92 -12.52
CA GLU A 90 12.91 -6.73 -13.57
C GLU A 90 11.40 -6.44 -13.68
N LEU A 91 10.70 -6.35 -12.54
CA LEU A 91 9.29 -5.94 -12.51
C LEU A 91 9.08 -4.53 -13.06
N GLU A 92 9.93 -3.59 -12.67
CA GLU A 92 9.90 -2.20 -13.17
C GLU A 92 10.13 -2.17 -14.69
N THR A 93 11.09 -2.93 -15.20
CA THR A 93 11.38 -3.07 -16.63
C THR A 93 10.20 -3.66 -17.40
N PHE A 94 9.57 -4.69 -16.84
CA PHE A 94 8.36 -5.27 -17.42
C PHE A 94 7.22 -4.26 -17.52
N VAL A 95 6.95 -3.54 -16.43
CA VAL A 95 5.90 -2.50 -16.40
C VAL A 95 6.23 -1.40 -17.41
N ARG A 96 7.50 -0.93 -17.46
CA ARG A 96 7.94 0.09 -18.43
C ARG A 96 7.72 -0.34 -19.87
N THR A 97 7.98 -1.61 -20.18
CA THR A 97 7.71 -2.18 -21.51
C THR A 97 6.22 -2.09 -21.83
N LYS A 98 5.34 -2.44 -20.87
CA LYS A 98 3.89 -2.36 -21.06
C LYS A 98 3.41 -0.93 -21.21
N LEU A 99 3.92 0.00 -20.42
CA LEU A 99 3.59 1.42 -20.55
C LEU A 99 3.92 1.95 -21.95
N LYS A 100 5.07 1.56 -22.51
CA LYS A 100 5.48 1.93 -23.86
C LYS A 100 4.57 1.32 -24.93
N GLU A 101 4.13 0.06 -24.78
CA GLU A 101 3.17 -0.59 -25.68
C GLU A 101 1.82 0.16 -25.76
N TYR A 102 1.44 0.85 -24.69
CA TYR A 102 0.19 1.61 -24.59
C TYR A 102 0.36 3.13 -24.72
N ASP A 103 1.47 3.60 -25.28
CA ASP A 103 1.77 5.02 -25.53
C ASP A 103 1.77 5.89 -24.25
N TYR A 104 2.22 5.35 -23.12
CA TYR A 104 2.47 6.16 -21.94
C TYR A 104 3.81 6.87 -22.00
N GLN A 105 3.80 8.15 -21.66
CA GLN A 105 5.00 8.96 -21.48
C GLN A 105 5.49 8.81 -20.03
N GLU A 106 6.72 8.35 -19.86
CA GLU A 106 7.34 8.31 -18.54
C GLU A 106 7.78 9.70 -18.14
N VAL A 107 7.31 10.17 -16.99
CA VAL A 107 7.62 11.49 -16.43
C VAL A 107 8.22 11.34 -15.03
N LYS A 108 8.82 12.41 -14.50
CA LYS A 108 9.39 12.43 -13.16
C LYS A 108 9.05 13.75 -12.48
N GLY A 109 8.26 13.67 -11.41
CA GLY A 109 7.95 14.81 -10.56
C GLY A 109 8.89 14.94 -9.35
N PRO A 110 8.93 16.10 -8.69
CA PRO A 110 9.67 16.31 -7.45
C PRO A 110 9.20 15.34 -6.35
N PHE A 111 10.12 14.97 -5.49
CA PHE A 111 9.84 14.11 -4.33
C PHE A 111 9.08 14.85 -3.23
N MET A 112 9.42 16.11 -3.03
CA MET A 112 8.88 16.99 -1.99
C MET A 112 8.36 18.26 -2.64
N MET A 113 7.19 18.71 -2.23
CA MET A 113 6.54 19.91 -2.77
C MET A 113 5.91 20.74 -1.65
N ASP A 114 5.78 22.04 -1.92
CA ASP A 114 5.21 23.02 -1.01
C ASP A 114 3.76 22.69 -0.65
N ARG A 115 3.39 22.97 0.60
CA ARG A 115 2.04 22.81 1.15
C ARG A 115 0.94 23.39 0.28
N VAL A 116 1.19 24.54 -0.35
CA VAL A 116 0.21 25.23 -1.21
C VAL A 116 -0.31 24.34 -2.33
N LEU A 117 0.53 23.46 -2.91
CA LEU A 117 0.07 22.50 -3.91
C LEU A 117 -0.90 21.48 -3.34
N TRP A 118 -0.61 20.98 -2.14
CA TRP A 118 -1.43 19.97 -1.46
C TRP A 118 -2.77 20.54 -1.00
N GLU A 119 -2.81 21.81 -0.60
CA GLU A 119 -4.04 22.54 -0.30
C GLU A 119 -4.91 22.70 -1.56
N LYS A 120 -4.33 23.16 -2.66
CA LYS A 120 -5.04 23.33 -3.95
C LYS A 120 -5.67 22.03 -4.47
N THR A 121 -5.04 20.90 -4.19
CA THR A 121 -5.52 19.59 -4.64
C THR A 121 -6.38 18.87 -3.60
N GLY A 122 -6.65 19.48 -2.45
CA GLY A 122 -7.46 18.92 -1.36
C GLY A 122 -6.78 17.81 -0.55
N HIS A 123 -5.52 17.50 -0.85
CA HIS A 123 -4.79 16.44 -0.12
C HIS A 123 -4.49 16.85 1.31
N TRP A 124 -4.18 18.11 1.55
CA TRP A 124 -3.86 18.61 2.87
C TRP A 124 -5.03 18.45 3.85
N GLN A 125 -6.24 18.80 3.43
CA GLN A 125 -7.43 18.72 4.25
C GLN A 125 -7.90 17.28 4.51
N ASN A 126 -7.72 16.40 3.52
CA ASN A 126 -8.27 15.05 3.56
C ASN A 126 -7.27 14.00 4.06
N TYR A 127 -5.97 14.26 3.93
CA TYR A 127 -4.90 13.27 4.18
C TYR A 127 -3.73 13.86 4.96
N GLY A 128 -3.84 15.07 5.54
CA GLY A 128 -2.73 15.75 6.23
C GLY A 128 -2.06 14.90 7.30
N ASP A 129 -2.85 14.16 8.10
CA ASP A 129 -2.34 13.26 9.14
C ASP A 129 -1.52 12.07 8.60
N LEU A 130 -1.71 11.73 7.32
CA LEU A 130 -1.00 10.66 6.63
C LEU A 130 0.17 11.17 5.78
N MET A 131 0.47 12.46 5.81
CA MET A 131 1.58 13.04 5.07
C MET A 131 2.80 13.25 5.97
N PHE A 132 3.99 12.93 5.46
CA PHE A 132 5.24 13.35 6.10
C PHE A 132 5.52 14.79 5.72
N THR A 133 5.61 15.67 6.71
CA THR A 133 5.85 17.10 6.52
C THR A 133 7.21 17.53 7.07
N THR A 134 7.75 18.60 6.53
CA THR A 134 8.98 19.25 6.98
C THR A 134 8.91 20.75 6.75
N GLN A 135 9.76 21.49 7.42
CA GLN A 135 9.84 22.94 7.27
C GLN A 135 11.25 23.36 6.85
N SER A 136 11.34 24.31 5.95
CA SER A 136 12.59 24.93 5.51
C SER A 136 12.30 26.38 5.07
N GLU A 137 13.17 27.32 5.45
CA GLU A 137 13.06 28.72 5.04
C GLU A 137 11.68 29.36 5.25
N ASN A 138 11.05 29.08 6.40
CA ASN A 138 9.68 29.51 6.76
C ASN A 138 8.56 28.99 5.84
N ARG A 139 8.83 27.93 5.09
CA ARG A 139 7.84 27.24 4.23
C ARG A 139 7.64 25.81 4.72
N GLU A 140 6.42 25.34 4.60
CA GLU A 140 6.04 23.95 4.91
C GLU A 140 5.97 23.12 3.64
N TYR A 141 6.61 21.97 3.68
CA TYR A 141 6.67 21.03 2.57
C TYR A 141 6.11 19.67 3.01
N ALA A 142 5.64 18.90 2.05
CA ALA A 142 5.32 17.51 2.28
C ALA A 142 5.99 16.59 1.25
N ILE A 143 6.39 15.42 1.74
CA ILE A 143 6.81 14.31 0.88
C ILE A 143 5.56 13.78 0.18
N LYS A 144 5.64 13.57 -1.12
CA LYS A 144 4.46 13.20 -1.92
C LYS A 144 3.84 11.87 -1.49
N PRO A 145 2.55 11.84 -1.13
CA PRO A 145 1.80 10.61 -0.90
C PRO A 145 1.25 10.00 -2.20
N MET A 146 1.27 10.77 -3.28
CA MET A 146 0.79 10.41 -4.62
C MET A 146 1.55 11.19 -5.70
N ASN A 147 1.61 10.64 -6.91
CA ASN A 147 2.25 11.28 -8.06
C ASN A 147 1.33 12.28 -8.79
N CYS A 148 0.01 12.05 -8.76
CA CYS A 148 -0.97 12.76 -9.59
C CYS A 148 -0.93 14.30 -9.48
N PRO A 149 -0.76 14.96 -8.32
CA PRO A 149 -0.64 16.42 -8.28
C PRO A 149 0.56 16.95 -9.07
N GLY A 150 1.68 16.22 -9.06
CA GLY A 150 2.85 16.54 -9.86
C GLY A 150 2.58 16.40 -11.36
N HIS A 151 1.86 15.35 -11.77
CA HIS A 151 1.48 15.15 -13.18
C HIS A 151 0.57 16.27 -13.70
N VAL A 152 -0.34 16.75 -12.85
CA VAL A 152 -1.18 17.92 -13.20
C VAL A 152 -0.31 19.17 -13.43
N GLN A 153 0.76 19.37 -12.65
CA GLN A 153 1.68 20.49 -12.89
C GLN A 153 2.43 20.34 -14.22
N ILE A 154 2.85 19.12 -14.59
CA ILE A 154 3.46 18.84 -15.91
C ILE A 154 2.45 19.11 -17.03
N PHE A 155 1.21 18.64 -16.86
CA PHE A 155 0.13 18.88 -17.83
C PHE A 155 -0.13 20.38 -18.03
N ASN A 156 -0.10 21.17 -16.96
CA ASN A 156 -0.36 22.60 -17.00
C ASN A 156 0.77 23.42 -17.65
N GLN A 157 1.91 22.81 -17.97
CA GLN A 157 2.98 23.51 -18.70
C GLN A 157 2.65 23.63 -20.18
N GLY A 158 2.57 24.86 -20.66
CA GLY A 158 2.25 25.19 -22.06
C GLY A 158 0.78 24.99 -22.42
N LEU A 159 0.42 25.50 -23.58
CA LEU A 159 -0.94 25.35 -24.11
C LEU A 159 -1.16 23.93 -24.63
N LYS A 160 -2.31 23.37 -24.30
CA LYS A 160 -2.78 22.07 -24.78
C LYS A 160 -4.03 22.25 -25.62
N SER A 161 -4.11 21.53 -26.73
CA SER A 161 -5.30 21.42 -27.56
C SER A 161 -6.07 20.15 -27.24
N TYR A 162 -7.36 20.13 -27.45
CA TYR A 162 -8.15 18.88 -27.39
C TYR A 162 -7.64 17.81 -28.39
N ARG A 163 -6.89 18.21 -29.41
CA ARG A 163 -6.26 17.31 -30.40
C ARG A 163 -5.03 16.58 -29.85
N ASP A 164 -4.46 17.08 -28.75
CA ASP A 164 -3.32 16.45 -28.07
C ASP A 164 -3.77 15.32 -27.16
N LEU A 165 -5.08 15.14 -26.98
CA LEU A 165 -5.67 14.11 -26.13
C LEU A 165 -5.92 12.79 -26.90
N PRO A 166 -5.81 11.64 -26.25
CA PRO A 166 -5.49 11.45 -24.84
C PRO A 166 -3.99 11.58 -24.54
N ILE A 167 -3.65 12.28 -23.46
CA ILE A 167 -2.30 12.31 -22.91
C ILE A 167 -2.22 11.26 -21.80
N ARG A 168 -1.26 10.33 -21.91
CA ARG A 168 -1.02 9.26 -20.93
C ARG A 168 0.34 9.47 -20.29
N MET A 169 0.34 9.65 -18.97
CA MET A 169 1.57 9.80 -18.19
C MET A 169 1.69 8.73 -17.13
N ALA A 170 2.90 8.24 -16.89
CA ALA A 170 3.23 7.32 -15.84
C ALA A 170 4.53 7.73 -15.14
N GLU A 171 4.67 7.38 -13.88
CA GLU A 171 5.86 7.69 -13.10
C GLU A 171 6.20 6.54 -12.15
N PHE A 172 7.45 6.10 -12.15
CA PHE A 172 8.03 5.32 -11.05
C PHE A 172 8.47 6.30 -9.96
N GLY A 173 7.50 6.76 -9.19
CA GLY A 173 7.69 7.80 -8.17
C GLY A 173 7.61 7.23 -6.77
N SER A 174 8.65 7.44 -5.98
CA SER A 174 8.66 7.05 -4.57
C SER A 174 7.66 7.91 -3.80
N CYS A 175 6.58 7.29 -3.32
CA CYS A 175 5.55 7.90 -2.51
C CYS A 175 5.67 7.45 -1.05
N HIS A 176 5.29 8.34 -0.12
CA HIS A 176 5.34 8.01 1.30
C HIS A 176 4.04 8.40 2.00
N ARG A 177 3.54 7.51 2.83
CA ARG A 177 2.35 7.72 3.65
C ARG A 177 2.65 7.36 5.09
N ASN A 178 2.36 8.26 6.02
CA ASN A 178 2.55 8.05 7.45
C ASN A 178 1.47 7.11 8.01
N GLU A 179 1.48 5.88 7.54
CA GLU A 179 0.55 4.84 7.98
C GLU A 179 0.76 4.51 9.47
N PRO A 180 -0.32 4.30 10.25
CA PRO A 180 -0.19 3.86 11.64
C PRO A 180 0.60 2.55 11.75
N SER A 181 1.49 2.44 12.76
CA SER A 181 2.36 1.27 12.93
C SER A 181 1.60 -0.04 13.01
N GLY A 182 0.43 -0.06 13.66
CA GLY A 182 -0.42 -1.25 13.77
C GLY A 182 -1.07 -1.70 12.47
N SER A 183 -1.02 -0.90 11.41
CA SER A 183 -1.55 -1.25 10.09
C SER A 183 -0.51 -1.82 9.14
N LEU A 184 0.78 -1.72 9.47
CA LEU A 184 1.87 -2.18 8.60
C LEU A 184 1.89 -3.69 8.47
N HIS A 185 2.14 -4.19 7.26
CA HIS A 185 2.13 -5.62 6.98
C HIS A 185 3.08 -6.02 5.85
N GLY A 186 4.31 -6.39 6.20
CA GLY A 186 5.33 -6.79 5.23
C GLY A 186 5.44 -5.81 4.07
N LEU A 187 5.47 -6.31 2.84
CA LEU A 187 5.45 -5.49 1.61
C LEU A 187 4.04 -5.08 1.18
N MET A 188 2.98 -5.59 1.85
CA MET A 188 1.60 -5.35 1.45
C MET A 188 1.05 -4.01 1.96
N ARG A 189 1.56 -3.52 3.08
CA ARG A 189 1.24 -2.20 3.60
C ARG A 189 2.47 -1.58 4.23
N VAL A 190 3.00 -0.58 3.55
CA VAL A 190 4.27 0.08 3.83
C VAL A 190 4.07 1.60 3.91
N ARG A 191 5.06 2.30 4.46
CA ARG A 191 5.09 3.76 4.47
C ARG A 191 5.80 4.37 3.27
N GLY A 192 6.72 3.61 2.63
CA GLY A 192 7.43 4.03 1.42
C GLY A 192 7.24 3.00 0.31
N PHE A 193 6.79 3.43 -0.87
CA PHE A 193 6.52 2.57 -2.03
C PHE A 193 6.70 3.32 -3.36
N THR A 194 6.78 2.56 -4.44
CA THR A 194 6.87 3.08 -5.81
C THR A 194 5.69 2.61 -6.63
#